data_c9fd1e03df7203ccc207a2dbdad246b5
#
_entry.id   c9fd1e03df7203ccc207a2dbdad246b5
#
_cell.length_a   1.000
_cell.length_b   1.000
_cell.length_c   1.000
_cell.angle_alpha   90.00
_cell.angle_beta   90.00
_cell.angle_gamma   90.00
#
_symmetry.space_group_name_H-M   'P 1'
#
loop_
_entity.id
_entity.type
_entity.pdbx_description
1 polymer ?
#
loop_
_entity_poly.entity_id
_entity_poly.type
_entity_poly.pdbx_seq_one_letter_code
_entity_poly.pdbx_strand_id
1 'polypeptide(L)'
;MKKGHIGIELGTRHLRICTKEKEQFLRVKNMIAIDENGKVAAAGNEAFLMYEKEPHEIQILFPVAGGVIGDYTNMRLLLSVIFRKYFRHFRKYSVGVAAPEDITGVERRAFYDLVWESAGRLKDVSLYSKPMLAAVGCGMDISRPCGNMLIDCGAGTTELSVLSLGGIVKSRLLKYGGNQIDQWIVHRMKRQYNIDIGKKSAERLKIQYAKNSGEKDVTVKGRDLISGLPRKMTVPSSVAEEKVKNYFHDVAREAKAVLEAVPPELASDIMVHGIYITGGGSLFPKAAGWMEEELGISVCAAPGPEESVIRGLRTWME
;
A
#
# COMPACT_ATOMS: atom_id res chain seq x y z
N MET A 1 1.96 -8.12 34.83
CA MET A 1 1.12 -8.43 33.62
C MET A 1 1.67 -7.61 32.46
N LYS A 2 2.21 -8.23 31.44
CA LYS A 2 2.76 -7.51 30.26
C LYS A 2 1.60 -6.78 29.54
N LYS A 3 1.72 -5.45 29.45
CA LYS A 3 0.89 -4.61 28.58
C LYS A 3 1.47 -4.75 27.17
N GLY A 4 0.71 -5.30 26.23
CA GLY A 4 1.16 -5.40 24.85
C GLY A 4 0.81 -4.12 24.10
N HIS A 5 1.71 -3.66 23.23
CA HIS A 5 1.44 -2.61 22.25
C HIS A 5 1.48 -3.21 20.87
N ILE A 6 0.46 -2.95 20.05
CA ILE A 6 0.33 -3.45 18.70
C ILE A 6 0.15 -2.26 17.76
N GLY A 7 0.95 -2.18 16.71
CA GLY A 7 0.77 -1.23 15.63
C GLY A 7 0.20 -1.93 14.40
N ILE A 8 -0.79 -1.32 13.73
CA ILE A 8 -1.46 -1.89 12.56
C ILE A 8 -1.49 -0.88 11.42
N GLU A 9 -1.03 -1.30 10.26
CA GLU A 9 -1.22 -0.62 8.99
C GLU A 9 -2.20 -1.43 8.14
N LEU A 10 -3.34 -0.80 7.78
CA LEU A 10 -4.38 -1.37 6.93
C LEU A 10 -4.15 -0.95 5.47
N GLY A 11 -3.16 -1.53 4.80
CA GLY A 11 -2.89 -1.23 3.39
C GLY A 11 -3.79 -2.02 2.44
N THR A 12 -4.02 -1.50 1.23
CA THR A 12 -4.86 -2.15 0.21
C THR A 12 -4.39 -3.57 -0.14
N ARG A 13 -3.08 -3.81 -0.18
CA ARG A 13 -2.50 -5.11 -0.56
C ARG A 13 -2.11 -5.98 0.63
N HIS A 14 -1.61 -5.35 1.67
CA HIS A 14 -1.11 -6.01 2.86
C HIS A 14 -1.57 -5.30 4.13
N LEU A 15 -1.93 -6.10 5.10
CA LEU A 15 -1.93 -5.71 6.50
C LEU A 15 -0.52 -5.89 7.03
N ARG A 16 0.02 -4.87 7.70
CA ARG A 16 1.28 -5.00 8.43
C ARG A 16 1.02 -4.75 9.89
N ILE A 17 1.61 -5.58 10.73
CA ILE A 17 1.42 -5.50 12.18
C ILE A 17 2.78 -5.59 12.85
N CYS A 18 3.03 -4.67 13.77
CA CYS A 18 4.19 -4.68 14.63
C CYS A 18 3.78 -4.82 16.09
N THR A 19 4.71 -5.31 16.89
CA THR A 19 4.61 -5.28 18.36
C THR A 19 5.90 -4.69 18.91
N LYS A 20 5.85 -4.12 20.12
CA LYS A 20 7.05 -3.56 20.76
C LYS A 20 8.13 -4.63 21.01
N GLU A 21 7.71 -5.87 21.24
CA GLU A 21 8.62 -6.95 21.65
C GLU A 21 9.29 -7.67 20.46
N LYS A 22 8.78 -7.54 19.23
CA LYS A 22 9.30 -8.25 18.06
C LYS A 22 9.91 -7.31 17.06
N GLU A 23 11.12 -7.59 16.60
CA GLU A 23 11.77 -6.82 15.53
C GLU A 23 11.09 -7.00 14.17
N GLN A 24 10.62 -8.20 13.88
CA GLN A 24 9.98 -8.52 12.62
C GLN A 24 8.52 -8.10 12.58
N PHE A 25 8.11 -7.56 11.45
CA PHE A 25 6.72 -7.22 11.16
C PHE A 25 5.96 -8.43 10.63
N LEU A 26 4.74 -8.63 11.12
CA LEU A 26 3.81 -9.57 10.51
C LEU A 26 3.23 -8.93 9.24
N ARG A 27 3.41 -9.57 8.10
CA ARG A 27 2.85 -9.15 6.81
C ARG A 27 1.82 -10.18 6.33
N VAL A 28 0.58 -9.77 6.18
CA VAL A 28 -0.55 -10.61 5.77
C VAL A 28 -1.23 -9.98 4.56
N LYS A 29 -1.67 -10.77 3.59
CA LYS A 29 -2.47 -10.26 2.47
C LYS A 29 -3.80 -9.69 2.99
N ASN A 30 -4.19 -8.52 2.49
CA ASN A 30 -5.48 -7.93 2.85
C ASN A 30 -6.58 -8.48 1.94
N MET A 31 -7.00 -9.69 2.23
CA MET A 31 -8.08 -10.38 1.53
C MET A 31 -8.70 -11.48 2.39
N ILE A 32 -9.94 -11.81 2.10
CA ILE A 32 -10.72 -12.82 2.79
C ILE A 32 -11.53 -13.63 1.78
N ALA A 33 -11.65 -14.93 2.03
CA ALA A 33 -12.49 -15.86 1.30
C ALA A 33 -13.74 -16.14 2.11
N ILE A 34 -14.93 -15.91 1.55
CA ILE A 34 -16.23 -16.11 2.18
C ILE A 34 -17.01 -17.13 1.37
N ASP A 35 -17.64 -18.08 2.03
CA ASP A 35 -18.57 -19.02 1.39
C ASP A 35 -19.97 -18.39 1.17
N GLU A 36 -20.86 -19.10 0.49
CA GLU A 36 -22.22 -18.66 0.18
C GLU A 36 -23.09 -18.39 1.42
N ASN A 37 -22.73 -18.95 2.59
CA ASN A 37 -23.40 -18.72 3.87
C ASN A 37 -22.80 -17.54 4.65
N GLY A 38 -21.86 -16.79 4.06
CA GLY A 38 -21.16 -15.68 4.72
C GLY A 38 -20.11 -16.11 5.75
N LYS A 39 -19.71 -17.39 5.76
CA LYS A 39 -18.70 -17.92 6.68
C LYS A 39 -17.29 -17.77 6.08
N VAL A 40 -16.33 -17.46 6.94
CA VAL A 40 -14.93 -17.35 6.52
C VAL A 40 -14.35 -18.71 6.16
N ALA A 41 -14.05 -18.91 4.87
CA ALA A 41 -13.36 -20.09 4.36
C ALA A 41 -11.84 -19.97 4.50
N ALA A 42 -11.26 -18.77 4.25
CA ALA A 42 -9.86 -18.50 4.44
C ALA A 42 -9.61 -16.99 4.65
N ALA A 43 -8.46 -16.62 5.22
CA ALA A 43 -8.10 -15.23 5.48
C ALA A 43 -6.61 -14.98 5.20
N GLY A 44 -6.28 -13.78 4.70
CA GLY A 44 -4.92 -13.37 4.49
C GLY A 44 -4.18 -14.19 3.42
N ASN A 45 -3.03 -14.73 3.77
CA ASN A 45 -2.20 -15.49 2.84
C ASN A 45 -2.88 -16.78 2.35
N GLU A 46 -3.74 -17.40 3.17
CA GLU A 46 -4.50 -18.59 2.78
C GLU A 46 -5.56 -18.23 1.71
N ALA A 47 -6.28 -17.11 1.88
CA ALA A 47 -7.20 -16.60 0.86
C ALA A 47 -6.46 -16.24 -0.44
N PHE A 48 -5.24 -15.70 -0.35
CA PHE A 48 -4.42 -15.42 -1.52
C PHE A 48 -4.03 -16.68 -2.31
N LEU A 49 -3.84 -17.82 -1.66
CA LEU A 49 -3.59 -19.08 -2.37
C LEU A 49 -4.81 -19.51 -3.20
N MET A 50 -6.02 -19.22 -2.72
CA MET A 50 -7.29 -19.54 -3.41
C MET A 50 -7.59 -18.55 -4.55
N TYR A 51 -7.18 -17.29 -4.42
CA TYR A 51 -7.50 -16.23 -5.36
C TYR A 51 -7.17 -16.60 -6.82
N GLU A 52 -8.11 -16.35 -7.74
CA GLU A 52 -8.13 -16.77 -9.15
C GLU A 52 -8.17 -18.30 -9.37
N LYS A 53 -8.57 -19.06 -8.36
CA LYS A 53 -8.73 -20.54 -8.42
C LYS A 53 -9.94 -20.99 -7.61
N GLU A 54 -10.67 -20.07 -7.02
CA GLU A 54 -11.82 -20.33 -6.16
C GLU A 54 -12.96 -21.00 -6.95
N PRO A 55 -13.66 -21.98 -6.35
CA PRO A 55 -14.89 -22.51 -6.89
C PRO A 55 -16.02 -21.46 -6.74
N HIS A 56 -17.16 -21.70 -7.42
CA HIS A 56 -18.26 -20.73 -7.47
C HIS A 56 -18.87 -20.42 -6.10
N GLU A 57 -18.80 -21.36 -5.15
CA GLU A 57 -19.34 -21.23 -3.80
C GLU A 57 -18.46 -20.37 -2.88
N ILE A 58 -17.25 -19.94 -3.35
CA ILE A 58 -16.33 -19.12 -2.57
C ILE A 58 -16.07 -17.80 -3.29
N GLN A 59 -16.26 -16.71 -2.59
CA GLN A 59 -15.95 -15.37 -3.06
C GLN A 59 -14.69 -14.81 -2.37
N ILE A 60 -13.73 -14.32 -3.15
CA ILE A 60 -12.55 -13.63 -2.63
C ILE A 60 -12.81 -12.13 -2.63
N LEU A 61 -12.68 -11.50 -1.46
CA LEU A 61 -12.97 -10.09 -1.23
C LEU A 61 -11.73 -9.32 -0.78
N PHE A 62 -11.66 -8.04 -1.19
CA PHE A 62 -10.60 -7.09 -0.89
C PHE A 62 -11.21 -5.94 -0.08
N PRO A 63 -11.19 -6.00 1.27
CA PRO A 63 -11.99 -5.10 2.09
C PRO A 63 -11.52 -3.64 2.09
N VAL A 64 -10.27 -3.35 1.69
CA VAL A 64 -9.74 -1.98 1.58
C VAL A 64 -9.64 -1.56 0.12
N ALA A 65 -10.29 -0.47 -0.23
CA ALA A 65 -10.29 0.13 -1.56
C ALA A 65 -10.07 1.65 -1.47
N GLY A 66 -9.27 2.22 -2.38
CA GLY A 66 -9.01 3.67 -2.43
C GLY A 66 -8.49 4.27 -1.12
N GLY A 67 -7.74 3.49 -0.32
CA GLY A 67 -7.16 3.93 0.95
C GLY A 67 -8.09 3.87 2.16
N VAL A 68 -9.36 3.50 1.97
CA VAL A 68 -10.37 3.44 3.03
C VAL A 68 -10.99 2.05 3.13
N ILE A 69 -11.71 1.80 4.23
CA ILE A 69 -12.42 0.54 4.44
C ILE A 69 -13.67 0.55 3.56
N GLY A 70 -13.60 -0.17 2.43
CA GLY A 70 -14.71 -0.28 1.48
C GLY A 70 -15.74 -1.35 1.87
N ASP A 71 -15.31 -2.38 2.61
CA ASP A 71 -16.17 -3.46 3.11
C ASP A 71 -15.89 -3.69 4.60
N TYR A 72 -16.65 -2.99 5.42
CA TYR A 72 -16.46 -2.99 6.88
C TYR A 72 -16.67 -4.39 7.49
N THR A 73 -17.73 -5.09 7.08
CA THR A 73 -18.08 -6.40 7.62
C THR A 73 -16.98 -7.43 7.38
N ASN A 74 -16.52 -7.53 6.15
CA ASN A 74 -15.46 -8.48 5.78
C ASN A 74 -14.09 -8.07 6.31
N MET A 75 -13.82 -6.75 6.46
CA MET A 75 -12.60 -6.28 7.11
C MET A 75 -12.58 -6.64 8.60
N ARG A 76 -13.70 -6.52 9.29
CA ARG A 76 -13.87 -6.92 10.70
C ARG A 76 -13.65 -8.42 10.87
N LEU A 77 -14.22 -9.25 10.00
CA LEU A 77 -14.00 -10.71 10.01
C LEU A 77 -12.51 -11.04 9.80
N LEU A 78 -11.86 -10.42 8.80
CA LEU A 78 -10.44 -10.61 8.52
C LEU A 78 -9.57 -10.26 9.73
N LEU A 79 -9.76 -9.09 10.34
CA LEU A 79 -9.02 -8.67 11.52
C LEU A 79 -9.28 -9.60 12.71
N SER A 80 -10.53 -10.01 12.93
CA SER A 80 -10.87 -10.94 14.02
C SER A 80 -10.16 -12.28 13.90
N VAL A 81 -10.01 -12.81 12.68
CA VAL A 81 -9.22 -14.03 12.42
C VAL A 81 -7.76 -13.79 12.74
N ILE A 82 -7.19 -12.66 12.28
CA ILE A 82 -5.79 -12.29 12.53
C ILE A 82 -5.51 -12.12 14.02
N PHE A 83 -6.34 -11.37 14.74
CA PHE A 83 -6.20 -11.18 16.17
C PHE A 83 -6.26 -12.51 16.94
N ARG A 84 -7.21 -13.38 16.60
CA ARG A 84 -7.34 -14.71 17.19
C ARG A 84 -6.14 -15.60 16.91
N LYS A 85 -5.59 -15.56 15.68
CA LYS A 85 -4.46 -16.40 15.27
C LYS A 85 -3.15 -15.97 15.91
N TYR A 86 -2.86 -14.68 16.00
CA TYR A 86 -1.54 -14.18 16.36
C TYR A 86 -1.46 -13.53 17.74
N PHE A 87 -2.59 -13.06 18.33
CA PHE A 87 -2.60 -12.25 19.55
C PHE A 87 -3.49 -12.79 20.69
N ARG A 88 -3.99 -14.01 20.58
CA ARG A 88 -4.88 -14.63 21.59
C ARG A 88 -4.31 -14.72 23.00
N HIS A 89 -2.99 -14.66 23.14
CA HIS A 89 -2.29 -14.79 24.43
C HIS A 89 -2.16 -13.48 25.20
N PHE A 90 -2.48 -12.35 24.59
CA PHE A 90 -2.46 -11.07 25.28
C PHE A 90 -3.74 -10.87 26.09
N ARG A 91 -3.59 -10.44 27.35
CA ARG A 91 -4.75 -10.20 28.24
C ARG A 91 -5.40 -8.83 28.04
N LYS A 92 -4.60 -7.78 27.74
CA LYS A 92 -5.01 -6.43 27.35
C LYS A 92 -3.90 -5.78 26.53
N TYR A 93 -4.25 -5.11 25.45
CA TYR A 93 -3.29 -4.39 24.61
C TYR A 93 -3.86 -3.06 24.13
N SER A 94 -2.94 -2.12 23.90
CA SER A 94 -3.19 -0.86 23.21
C SER A 94 -2.89 -1.04 21.74
N VAL A 95 -3.72 -0.49 20.85
CA VAL A 95 -3.53 -0.61 19.41
C VAL A 95 -3.36 0.76 18.79
N GLY A 96 -2.23 0.98 18.10
CA GLY A 96 -2.01 2.11 17.20
C GLY A 96 -2.39 1.72 15.77
N VAL A 97 -3.16 2.56 15.09
CA VAL A 97 -3.60 2.32 13.71
C VAL A 97 -3.15 3.46 12.82
N ALA A 98 -2.46 3.12 11.72
CA ALA A 98 -2.13 4.09 10.68
C ALA A 98 -3.35 4.35 9.78
N ALA A 99 -3.80 5.59 9.71
CA ALA A 99 -4.90 6.02 8.86
C ALA A 99 -4.43 7.12 7.88
N PRO A 100 -4.90 7.16 6.61
CA PRO A 100 -4.60 8.25 5.70
C PRO A 100 -5.06 9.60 6.28
N GLU A 101 -4.45 10.69 5.82
CA GLU A 101 -4.80 12.02 6.33
C GLU A 101 -6.00 12.62 5.60
N ASP A 102 -6.00 12.55 4.27
CA ASP A 102 -7.05 13.11 3.42
C ASP A 102 -8.23 12.13 3.30
N ILE A 103 -8.91 11.91 4.44
CA ILE A 103 -10.12 11.09 4.57
C ILE A 103 -11.18 11.83 5.42
N THR A 104 -12.44 11.47 5.22
CA THR A 104 -13.56 12.05 5.99
C THR A 104 -13.55 11.62 7.46
N GLY A 105 -14.23 12.39 8.31
CA GLY A 105 -14.39 12.01 9.73
C GLY A 105 -15.10 10.66 9.93
N VAL A 106 -16.04 10.31 9.03
CA VAL A 106 -16.73 9.00 9.04
C VAL A 106 -15.74 7.87 8.71
N GLU A 107 -14.92 8.03 7.67
CA GLU A 107 -13.90 7.05 7.32
C GLU A 107 -12.87 6.89 8.43
N ARG A 108 -12.43 8.00 9.05
CA ARG A 108 -11.53 7.98 10.21
C ARG A 108 -12.14 7.23 11.39
N ARG A 109 -13.42 7.46 11.67
CA ARG A 109 -14.14 6.75 12.72
C ARG A 109 -14.25 5.26 12.42
N ALA A 110 -14.45 4.87 11.16
CA ALA A 110 -14.51 3.47 10.75
C ALA A 110 -13.19 2.71 11.05
N PHE A 111 -12.02 3.33 10.91
CA PHE A 111 -10.73 2.73 11.30
C PHE A 111 -10.68 2.42 12.81
N TYR A 112 -11.16 3.35 13.64
CA TYR A 112 -11.21 3.16 15.09
C TYR A 112 -12.15 2.03 15.48
N ASP A 113 -13.43 2.12 15.05
CA ASP A 113 -14.48 1.18 15.42
C ASP A 113 -14.16 -0.23 14.92
N LEU A 114 -13.61 -0.36 13.70
CA LEU A 114 -13.18 -1.64 13.14
C LEU A 114 -12.21 -2.39 14.07
N VAL A 115 -11.17 -1.70 14.55
CA VAL A 115 -10.16 -2.33 15.41
C VAL A 115 -10.75 -2.61 16.79
N TRP A 116 -11.54 -1.67 17.31
CA TRP A 116 -12.22 -1.84 18.59
C TRP A 116 -13.13 -3.08 18.62
N GLU A 117 -13.91 -3.30 17.56
CA GLU A 117 -14.83 -4.43 17.44
C GLU A 117 -14.12 -5.76 17.12
N SER A 118 -12.98 -5.72 16.41
CA SER A 118 -12.29 -6.94 15.94
C SER A 118 -11.46 -7.61 17.01
N ALA A 119 -10.97 -6.87 18.00
CA ALA A 119 -9.85 -7.31 18.84
C ALA A 119 -10.24 -7.88 20.22
N GLY A 120 -11.49 -7.81 20.65
CA GLY A 120 -12.09 -8.50 21.81
C GLY A 120 -11.54 -8.18 23.21
N ARG A 121 -10.32 -7.65 23.37
CA ARG A 121 -9.68 -7.36 24.69
C ARG A 121 -8.75 -6.16 24.62
N LEU A 122 -9.23 -5.04 24.14
CA LEU A 122 -8.48 -3.80 24.05
C LEU A 122 -8.44 -3.04 25.39
N LYS A 123 -7.36 -2.28 25.56
CA LYS A 123 -7.28 -1.21 26.55
C LYS A 123 -7.69 0.11 25.89
N ASP A 124 -7.11 0.40 24.74
CA ASP A 124 -7.33 1.62 23.97
C ASP A 124 -6.97 1.41 22.49
N VAL A 125 -7.50 2.27 21.63
CA VAL A 125 -7.16 2.39 20.22
C VAL A 125 -6.79 3.84 19.95
N SER A 126 -5.68 4.06 19.26
CA SER A 126 -5.23 5.38 18.82
C SER A 126 -5.00 5.40 17.32
N LEU A 127 -5.49 6.45 16.65
CA LEU A 127 -5.26 6.65 15.23
C LEU A 127 -4.08 7.60 15.03
N TYR A 128 -3.18 7.23 14.16
CA TYR A 128 -2.00 8.01 13.79
C TYR A 128 -2.04 8.35 12.31
N SER A 129 -1.57 9.54 11.97
CA SER A 129 -1.45 10.00 10.58
C SER A 129 -0.43 9.15 9.82
N LYS A 130 -0.88 8.47 8.76
CA LYS A 130 -0.04 7.60 7.94
C LYS A 130 1.14 8.34 7.30
N PRO A 131 0.99 9.56 6.71
CA PRO A 131 2.13 10.31 6.19
C PRO A 131 3.17 10.66 7.26
N MET A 132 2.74 11.05 8.46
CA MET A 132 3.69 11.33 9.55
C MET A 132 4.48 10.09 9.96
N LEU A 133 3.78 8.97 10.10
CA LEU A 133 4.44 7.68 10.39
C LEU A 133 5.42 7.29 9.28
N ALA A 134 5.02 7.45 8.02
CA ALA A 134 5.89 7.15 6.88
C ALA A 134 7.15 8.02 6.89
N ALA A 135 7.03 9.32 7.15
CA ALA A 135 8.16 10.24 7.24
C ALA A 135 9.14 9.85 8.36
N VAL A 136 8.64 9.60 9.57
CA VAL A 136 9.45 9.10 10.70
C VAL A 136 10.12 7.78 10.36
N GLY A 137 9.38 6.84 9.74
CA GLY A 137 9.92 5.54 9.34
C GLY A 137 10.92 5.61 8.17
N CYS A 138 10.94 6.70 7.41
CA CYS A 138 11.98 7.03 6.43
C CYS A 138 13.22 7.69 7.06
N GLY A 139 13.17 8.06 8.34
CA GLY A 139 14.23 8.77 9.04
C GLY A 139 14.23 10.28 8.80
N MET A 140 13.11 10.86 8.33
CA MET A 140 12.99 12.31 8.11
C MET A 140 12.81 13.02 9.47
N ASP A 141 13.55 14.11 9.67
CA ASP A 141 13.34 15.01 10.80
C ASP A 141 12.25 16.05 10.46
N ILE A 142 11.02 15.68 10.76
CA ILE A 142 9.84 16.53 10.52
C ILE A 142 9.59 17.57 11.61
N SER A 143 10.38 17.58 12.69
CA SER A 143 10.19 18.49 13.83
C SER A 143 10.65 19.93 13.55
N ARG A 144 11.53 20.12 12.57
CA ARG A 144 12.11 21.41 12.23
C ARG A 144 11.11 22.30 11.48
N PRO A 145 11.30 23.65 11.53
CA PRO A 145 10.55 24.61 10.72
C PRO A 145 11.06 24.61 9.27
N CYS A 146 10.89 23.48 8.59
CA CYS A 146 11.41 23.23 7.25
C CYS A 146 10.40 22.38 6.47
N GLY A 147 10.19 22.72 5.21
CA GLY A 147 9.33 21.98 4.31
C GLY A 147 9.92 20.61 3.93
N ASN A 148 9.16 19.56 4.17
CA ASN A 148 9.49 18.18 3.78
C ASN A 148 8.37 17.61 2.93
N MET A 149 8.67 17.02 1.79
CA MET A 149 7.67 16.35 0.95
C MET A 149 7.93 14.85 0.89
N LEU A 150 6.87 14.07 1.18
CA LEU A 150 6.85 12.63 1.10
C LEU A 150 5.72 12.16 0.20
N ILE A 151 6.00 11.18 -0.66
CA ILE A 151 5.02 10.55 -1.54
C ILE A 151 5.01 9.05 -1.28
N ASP A 152 3.92 8.53 -0.73
CA ASP A 152 3.73 7.08 -0.51
C ASP A 152 3.02 6.43 -1.69
N CYS A 153 3.77 5.74 -2.53
CA CYS A 153 3.31 5.02 -3.72
C CYS A 153 2.83 3.61 -3.35
N GLY A 154 1.56 3.48 -2.95
CA GLY A 154 0.95 2.22 -2.51
C GLY A 154 0.40 1.36 -3.64
N ALA A 155 -0.28 0.27 -3.26
CA ALA A 155 -0.94 -0.62 -4.21
C ALA A 155 -2.27 -0.05 -4.74
N GLY A 156 -3.08 0.55 -3.89
CA GLY A 156 -4.39 1.11 -4.27
C GLY A 156 -4.45 2.62 -4.25
N THR A 157 -3.48 3.27 -3.62
CA THR A 157 -3.43 4.73 -3.46
C THR A 157 -2.02 5.26 -3.58
N THR A 158 -1.91 6.55 -3.90
CA THR A 158 -0.69 7.35 -3.78
C THR A 158 -1.01 8.54 -2.89
N GLU A 159 -0.28 8.72 -1.79
CA GLU A 159 -0.50 9.81 -0.84
C GLU A 159 0.68 10.78 -0.88
N LEU A 160 0.40 12.04 -1.24
CA LEU A 160 1.38 13.13 -1.30
C LEU A 160 1.19 14.01 -0.07
N SER A 161 2.26 14.29 0.67
CA SER A 161 2.15 15.07 1.89
C SER A 161 3.33 16.01 2.05
N VAL A 162 3.04 17.24 2.44
CA VAL A 162 4.03 18.23 2.89
C VAL A 162 3.92 18.38 4.40
N LEU A 163 5.06 18.21 5.07
CA LEU A 163 5.17 18.19 6.52
C LEU A 163 6.16 19.27 6.98
N SER A 164 5.86 19.91 8.11
CA SER A 164 6.75 20.85 8.79
C SER A 164 6.34 20.97 10.26
N LEU A 165 7.27 21.26 11.16
CA LEU A 165 7.02 21.49 12.60
C LEU A 165 6.22 20.34 13.27
N GLY A 166 6.48 19.09 12.87
CA GLY A 166 5.77 17.92 13.39
C GLY A 166 4.30 17.82 12.98
N GLY A 167 3.86 18.57 11.98
CA GLY A 167 2.49 18.59 11.48
C GLY A 167 2.40 18.42 9.97
N ILE A 168 1.18 18.21 9.50
CA ILE A 168 0.86 18.16 8.07
C ILE A 168 0.40 19.52 7.60
N VAL A 169 1.12 20.10 6.65
CA VAL A 169 0.76 21.37 6.00
C VAL A 169 -0.27 21.13 4.90
N LYS A 170 -0.03 20.11 4.08
CA LYS A 170 -0.91 19.70 2.98
C LYS A 170 -0.82 18.20 2.79
N SER A 171 -1.95 17.55 2.56
CA SER A 171 -2.00 16.16 2.11
C SER A 171 -2.99 16.02 0.96
N ARG A 172 -2.71 15.07 0.06
CA ARG A 172 -3.57 14.70 -1.05
C ARG A 172 -3.52 13.20 -1.27
N LEU A 173 -4.69 12.55 -1.22
CA LEU A 173 -4.83 11.12 -1.45
C LEU A 173 -5.36 10.86 -2.86
N LEU A 174 -4.54 10.26 -3.70
CA LEU A 174 -4.92 9.81 -5.03
C LEU A 174 -5.41 8.36 -4.95
N LYS A 175 -6.63 8.09 -5.44
CA LYS A 175 -7.25 6.75 -5.41
C LYS A 175 -6.74 5.85 -6.54
N TYR A 176 -5.45 5.93 -6.85
CA TYR A 176 -4.75 5.05 -7.78
C TYR A 176 -3.33 4.71 -7.31
N GLY A 177 -2.80 3.58 -7.80
CA GLY A 177 -1.49 3.04 -7.43
C GLY A 177 -1.15 1.78 -8.23
N GLY A 178 -0.37 0.89 -7.67
CA GLY A 178 0.12 -0.30 -8.34
C GLY A 178 -0.93 -1.26 -8.92
N ASN A 179 -2.16 -1.25 -8.40
CA ASN A 179 -3.24 -2.11 -8.90
C ASN A 179 -3.73 -1.69 -10.30
N GLN A 180 -3.70 -0.39 -10.63
CA GLN A 180 -4.04 0.10 -11.97
C GLN A 180 -3.00 -0.32 -13.00
N ILE A 181 -1.73 -0.41 -12.59
CA ILE A 181 -0.67 -0.96 -13.45
C ILE A 181 -0.94 -2.44 -13.75
N ASP A 182 -1.33 -3.24 -12.74
CA ASP A 182 -1.68 -4.66 -12.94
C ASP A 182 -2.85 -4.83 -13.92
N GLN A 183 -3.91 -4.03 -13.77
CA GLN A 183 -5.05 -4.04 -14.68
C GLN A 183 -4.64 -3.68 -16.11
N TRP A 184 -3.82 -2.65 -16.28
CA TRP A 184 -3.32 -2.24 -17.59
C TRP A 184 -2.48 -3.36 -18.24
N ILE A 185 -1.63 -4.04 -17.46
CA ILE A 185 -0.86 -5.19 -17.97
C ILE A 185 -1.79 -6.31 -18.47
N VAL A 186 -2.84 -6.65 -17.72
CA VAL A 186 -3.85 -7.63 -18.19
C VAL A 186 -4.44 -7.21 -19.53
N HIS A 187 -4.86 -5.96 -19.68
CA HIS A 187 -5.41 -5.45 -20.93
C HIS A 187 -4.39 -5.45 -22.08
N ARG A 188 -3.14 -5.07 -21.79
CA ARG A 188 -2.06 -5.09 -22.79
C ARG A 188 -1.77 -6.51 -23.26
N MET A 189 -1.73 -7.48 -22.37
CA MET A 189 -1.54 -8.89 -22.71
C MET A 189 -2.65 -9.43 -23.63
N LYS A 190 -3.91 -9.05 -23.38
CA LYS A 190 -5.03 -9.37 -24.27
C LYS A 190 -4.85 -8.76 -25.66
N ARG A 191 -4.54 -7.48 -25.72
CA ARG A 191 -4.52 -6.73 -26.99
C ARG A 191 -3.31 -7.03 -27.86
N GLN A 192 -2.12 -7.16 -27.28
CA GLN A 192 -0.87 -7.30 -28.03
C GLN A 192 -0.43 -8.76 -28.22
N TYR A 193 -0.77 -9.62 -27.26
CA TYR A 193 -0.27 -11.01 -27.22
C TYR A 193 -1.38 -12.04 -27.39
N ASN A 194 -2.64 -11.63 -27.51
CA ASN A 194 -3.82 -12.49 -27.62
C ASN A 194 -3.90 -13.53 -26.48
N ILE A 195 -3.48 -13.16 -25.26
CA ILE A 195 -3.53 -14.04 -24.10
C ILE A 195 -4.24 -13.35 -22.93
N ASP A 196 -5.20 -14.05 -22.33
CA ASP A 196 -5.88 -13.63 -21.11
C ASP A 196 -5.14 -14.18 -19.91
N ILE A 197 -4.53 -13.30 -19.10
CA ILE A 197 -3.78 -13.64 -17.88
C ILE A 197 -4.52 -13.12 -16.65
N GLY A 198 -4.34 -13.81 -15.50
CA GLY A 198 -4.86 -13.36 -14.22
C GLY A 198 -4.06 -12.17 -13.64
N LYS A 199 -4.68 -11.46 -12.69
CA LYS A 199 -4.06 -10.32 -11.99
C LYS A 199 -2.79 -10.73 -11.21
N LYS A 200 -2.73 -11.96 -10.67
CA LYS A 200 -1.50 -12.49 -10.04
C LYS A 200 -0.33 -12.56 -11.02
N SER A 201 -0.60 -12.95 -12.27
CA SER A 201 0.44 -13.01 -13.31
C SER A 201 0.88 -11.61 -13.73
N ALA A 202 -0.05 -10.66 -13.85
CA ALA A 202 0.25 -9.25 -14.12
C ALA A 202 1.08 -8.60 -13.01
N GLU A 203 0.71 -8.81 -11.73
CA GLU A 203 1.49 -8.34 -10.58
C GLU A 203 2.92 -8.92 -10.61
N ARG A 204 3.07 -10.21 -10.93
CA ARG A 204 4.39 -10.84 -11.04
C ARG A 204 5.23 -10.20 -12.15
N LEU A 205 4.64 -9.89 -13.32
CA LEU A 205 5.31 -9.16 -14.40
C LEU A 205 5.78 -7.78 -13.93
N LYS A 206 4.91 -7.02 -13.28
CA LYS A 206 5.23 -5.72 -12.69
C LYS A 206 6.38 -5.79 -11.69
N ILE A 207 6.35 -6.76 -10.77
CA ILE A 207 7.41 -6.95 -9.76
C ILE A 207 8.73 -7.37 -10.42
N GLN A 208 8.69 -8.20 -11.45
CA GLN A 208 9.90 -8.59 -12.18
C GLN A 208 10.50 -7.39 -12.95
N TYR A 209 9.67 -6.51 -13.51
CA TYR A 209 10.13 -5.26 -14.07
C TYR A 209 10.82 -4.38 -13.02
N ALA A 210 10.21 -4.22 -11.85
CA ALA A 210 10.81 -3.44 -10.76
C ALA A 210 12.18 -3.99 -10.30
N LYS A 211 12.35 -5.32 -10.27
CA LYS A 211 13.58 -5.98 -9.84
C LYS A 211 14.71 -5.98 -10.87
N ASN A 212 14.40 -5.94 -12.15
CA ASN A 212 15.36 -6.22 -13.22
C ASN A 212 15.37 -5.14 -14.31
N SER A 213 14.73 -3.99 -14.10
CA SER A 213 14.66 -2.86 -15.05
C SER A 213 14.19 -3.24 -16.47
N GLY A 214 13.41 -4.32 -16.59
CA GLY A 214 12.91 -4.80 -17.89
C GLY A 214 13.82 -5.79 -18.62
N GLU A 215 15.00 -6.09 -18.11
CA GLU A 215 16.01 -6.95 -18.77
C GLU A 215 15.69 -8.44 -18.73
N LYS A 216 14.73 -8.87 -17.91
CA LYS A 216 14.37 -10.28 -17.79
C LYS A 216 13.04 -10.61 -18.46
N ASP A 217 13.08 -11.71 -19.17
CA ASP A 217 11.90 -12.37 -19.69
C ASP A 217 11.14 -13.11 -18.57
N VAL A 218 9.82 -13.07 -18.65
CA VAL A 218 8.92 -13.70 -17.67
C VAL A 218 7.95 -14.63 -18.38
N THR A 219 7.92 -15.87 -17.96
CA THR A 219 6.92 -16.83 -18.45
C THR A 219 5.58 -16.58 -17.76
N VAL A 220 4.57 -16.26 -18.55
CA VAL A 220 3.16 -16.13 -18.12
C VAL A 220 2.35 -17.33 -18.59
N LYS A 221 1.30 -17.62 -17.83
CA LYS A 221 0.31 -18.64 -18.17
C LYS A 221 -1.05 -17.97 -18.27
N GLY A 222 -1.82 -18.34 -19.26
CA GLY A 222 -3.16 -17.79 -19.47
C GLY A 222 -3.95 -18.62 -20.46
N ARG A 223 -5.04 -18.06 -20.96
CA ARG A 223 -5.86 -18.62 -22.02
C ARG A 223 -5.59 -17.87 -23.32
N ASP A 224 -5.26 -18.59 -24.37
CA ASP A 224 -5.17 -18.04 -25.71
C ASP A 224 -6.56 -17.56 -26.18
N LEU A 225 -6.64 -16.33 -26.64
CA LEU A 225 -7.94 -15.74 -27.03
C LEU A 225 -8.43 -16.16 -28.42
N ILE A 226 -7.56 -16.79 -29.23
CA ILE A 226 -7.90 -17.28 -30.55
C ILE A 226 -8.40 -18.72 -30.46
N SER A 227 -7.62 -19.61 -29.81
CA SER A 227 -7.94 -21.04 -29.71
C SER A 227 -8.81 -21.39 -28.50
N GLY A 228 -8.89 -20.50 -27.49
CA GLY A 228 -9.56 -20.78 -26.23
C GLY A 228 -8.78 -21.72 -25.28
N LEU A 229 -7.63 -22.24 -25.70
CA LEU A 229 -6.87 -23.23 -24.97
C LEU A 229 -5.85 -22.63 -23.97
N PRO A 230 -5.45 -23.36 -22.93
CA PRO A 230 -4.36 -22.94 -22.06
C PRO A 230 -3.06 -22.70 -22.84
N ARG A 231 -2.41 -21.56 -22.60
CA ARG A 231 -1.16 -21.17 -23.26
C ARG A 231 -0.12 -20.71 -22.25
N LYS A 232 1.13 -21.10 -22.49
CA LYS A 232 2.31 -20.50 -21.86
C LYS A 232 3.03 -19.67 -22.90
N MET A 233 3.47 -18.48 -22.50
CA MET A 233 4.33 -17.65 -23.34
C MET A 233 5.34 -16.91 -22.49
N THR A 234 6.46 -16.56 -23.09
CA THR A 234 7.51 -15.76 -22.49
C THR A 234 7.41 -14.34 -23.07
N VAL A 235 7.39 -13.35 -22.20
CA VAL A 235 7.32 -11.94 -22.56
C VAL A 235 8.37 -11.15 -21.77
N PRO A 236 8.89 -10.04 -22.33
CA PRO A 236 9.82 -9.19 -21.59
C PRO A 236 9.07 -8.49 -20.44
N SER A 237 9.71 -8.38 -19.28
CA SER A 237 9.12 -7.65 -18.15
C SER A 237 8.92 -6.17 -18.44
N SER A 238 9.65 -5.60 -19.42
CA SER A 238 9.47 -4.23 -19.93
C SER A 238 8.08 -3.94 -20.51
N VAL A 239 7.24 -4.97 -20.70
CA VAL A 239 5.83 -4.77 -21.05
C VAL A 239 5.10 -3.84 -20.08
N ALA A 240 5.55 -3.74 -18.84
CA ALA A 240 5.00 -2.86 -17.80
C ALA A 240 5.52 -1.40 -17.89
N GLU A 241 6.65 -1.14 -18.55
CA GLU A 241 7.41 0.12 -18.45
C GLU A 241 6.59 1.35 -18.83
N GLU A 242 5.91 1.30 -19.96
CA GLU A 242 5.08 2.43 -20.44
C GLU A 242 4.07 2.89 -19.39
N LYS A 243 3.34 1.95 -18.78
CA LYS A 243 2.33 2.29 -17.77
C LYS A 243 2.94 2.75 -16.45
N VAL A 244 4.06 2.16 -16.07
CA VAL A 244 4.81 2.58 -14.87
C VAL A 244 5.34 4.01 -15.07
N LYS A 245 5.94 4.31 -16.22
CA LYS A 245 6.41 5.66 -16.56
C LYS A 245 5.26 6.67 -16.51
N ASN A 246 4.15 6.39 -17.17
CA ASN A 246 2.97 7.28 -17.17
C ASN A 246 2.43 7.50 -15.75
N TYR A 247 2.42 6.46 -14.91
CA TYR A 247 2.01 6.59 -13.51
C TYR A 247 2.90 7.60 -12.76
N PHE A 248 4.23 7.55 -12.92
CA PHE A 248 5.13 8.49 -12.23
C PHE A 248 5.07 9.91 -12.80
N HIS A 249 4.83 10.09 -14.09
CA HIS A 249 4.52 11.42 -14.65
C HIS A 249 3.22 11.99 -14.09
N ASP A 250 2.17 11.17 -13.92
CA ASP A 250 0.92 11.60 -13.30
C ASP A 250 1.16 12.00 -11.82
N VAL A 251 1.93 11.20 -11.07
CA VAL A 251 2.29 11.50 -9.67
C VAL A 251 3.11 12.80 -9.58
N ALA A 252 4.05 13.02 -10.49
CA ALA A 252 4.86 14.24 -10.52
C ALA A 252 3.99 15.48 -10.79
N ARG A 253 3.03 15.42 -11.71
CA ARG A 253 2.07 16.53 -11.94
C ARG A 253 1.24 16.84 -10.69
N GLU A 254 0.79 15.81 -9.97
CA GLU A 254 0.08 15.99 -8.71
C GLU A 254 0.99 16.56 -7.61
N ALA A 255 2.26 16.17 -7.58
CA ALA A 255 3.25 16.73 -6.67
C ALA A 255 3.46 18.23 -6.93
N LYS A 256 3.56 18.64 -8.20
CA LYS A 256 3.63 20.06 -8.58
C LYS A 256 2.41 20.84 -8.09
N ALA A 257 1.21 20.31 -8.28
CA ALA A 257 -0.02 20.96 -7.79
C ALA A 257 -0.06 21.07 -6.25
N VAL A 258 0.53 20.11 -5.52
CA VAL A 258 0.66 20.21 -4.05
C VAL A 258 1.68 21.28 -3.67
N LEU A 259 2.82 21.38 -4.36
CA LEU A 259 3.85 22.39 -4.12
C LEU A 259 3.34 23.81 -4.40
N GLU A 260 2.52 24.01 -5.41
CA GLU A 260 1.86 25.29 -5.73
C GLU A 260 0.84 25.72 -4.66
N ALA A 261 0.33 24.77 -3.86
CA ALA A 261 -0.70 25.02 -2.85
C ALA A 261 -0.16 25.19 -1.41
N VAL A 262 1.17 25.17 -1.21
CA VAL A 262 1.82 25.38 0.09
C VAL A 262 2.53 26.74 0.14
N PRO A 263 2.88 27.26 1.34
CA PRO A 263 3.66 28.50 1.46
C PRO A 263 4.97 28.44 0.66
N PRO A 264 5.35 29.54 -0.02
CA PRO A 264 6.56 29.58 -0.88
C PRO A 264 7.85 29.17 -0.17
N GLU A 265 7.99 29.51 1.11
CA GLU A 265 9.15 29.16 1.93
C GLU A 265 9.30 27.64 2.06
N LEU A 266 8.19 26.93 2.33
CA LEU A 266 8.21 25.48 2.43
C LEU A 266 8.46 24.81 1.07
N ALA A 267 7.92 25.39 -0.02
CA ALA A 267 8.22 24.91 -1.37
C ALA A 267 9.71 25.10 -1.71
N SER A 268 10.31 26.24 -1.29
CA SER A 268 11.74 26.53 -1.45
C SER A 268 12.60 25.51 -0.68
N ASP A 269 12.23 25.18 0.57
CA ASP A 269 12.91 24.15 1.34
C ASP A 269 12.92 22.81 0.62
N ILE A 270 11.75 22.42 0.07
CA ILE A 270 11.60 21.15 -0.67
C ILE A 270 12.45 21.14 -1.94
N MET A 271 12.59 22.27 -2.63
CA MET A 271 13.49 22.39 -3.79
C MET A 271 14.95 22.12 -3.41
N VAL A 272 15.38 22.50 -2.20
CA VAL A 272 16.74 22.28 -1.70
C VAL A 272 16.95 20.86 -1.17
N HIS A 273 16.01 20.36 -0.38
CA HIS A 273 16.14 19.06 0.30
C HIS A 273 15.68 17.88 -0.56
N GLY A 274 14.87 18.13 -1.59
CA GLY A 274 14.29 17.11 -2.45
C GLY A 274 13.00 16.49 -1.91
N ILE A 275 12.48 15.56 -2.68
CA ILE A 275 11.23 14.82 -2.42
C ILE A 275 11.58 13.38 -2.07
N TYR A 276 11.00 12.85 -1.02
CA TYR A 276 11.12 11.43 -0.66
C TYR A 276 9.96 10.63 -1.24
N ILE A 277 10.27 9.51 -1.90
CA ILE A 277 9.26 8.53 -2.32
C ILE A 277 9.37 7.25 -1.51
N THR A 278 8.23 6.71 -1.11
CA THR A 278 8.11 5.49 -0.30
C THR A 278 6.98 4.60 -0.82
N GLY A 279 6.69 3.49 -0.12
CA GLY A 279 5.73 2.49 -0.56
C GLY A 279 6.29 1.54 -1.63
N GLY A 280 5.53 0.50 -1.97
CA GLY A 280 5.98 -0.52 -2.93
C GLY A 280 6.24 0.00 -4.35
N GLY A 281 5.61 1.12 -4.72
CA GLY A 281 5.82 1.77 -6.02
C GLY A 281 7.20 2.41 -6.17
N SER A 282 7.81 2.90 -5.09
CA SER A 282 9.15 3.50 -5.13
C SER A 282 10.28 2.49 -5.42
N LEU A 283 9.97 1.19 -5.44
CA LEU A 283 10.91 0.13 -5.82
C LEU A 283 11.18 0.06 -7.33
N PHE A 284 10.46 0.81 -8.16
CA PHE A 284 10.79 0.87 -9.58
C PHE A 284 12.09 1.66 -9.80
N PRO A 285 13.12 1.07 -10.46
CA PRO A 285 14.46 1.67 -10.52
C PRO A 285 14.53 3.05 -11.16
N LYS A 286 13.60 3.34 -12.09
CA LYS A 286 13.54 4.60 -12.83
C LYS A 286 12.54 5.60 -12.24
N ALA A 287 11.85 5.26 -11.13
CA ALA A 287 10.77 6.06 -10.57
C ALA A 287 11.22 7.48 -10.20
N ALA A 288 12.30 7.59 -9.45
CA ALA A 288 12.88 8.87 -9.04
C ALA A 288 13.26 9.71 -10.26
N GLY A 289 14.02 9.15 -11.22
CA GLY A 289 14.48 9.87 -12.41
C GLY A 289 13.34 10.41 -13.27
N TRP A 290 12.27 9.64 -13.49
CA TRP A 290 11.10 10.15 -14.24
C TRP A 290 10.39 11.30 -13.53
N MET A 291 10.35 11.28 -12.19
CA MET A 291 9.78 12.38 -11.41
C MET A 291 10.71 13.60 -11.40
N GLU A 292 12.02 13.40 -11.30
CA GLU A 292 13.02 14.48 -11.38
C GLU A 292 12.96 15.20 -12.73
N GLU A 293 12.87 14.45 -13.84
CA GLU A 293 12.70 15.02 -15.20
C GLU A 293 11.47 15.94 -15.31
N GLU A 294 10.37 15.58 -14.67
CA GLU A 294 9.11 16.36 -14.71
C GLU A 294 9.11 17.54 -13.74
N LEU A 295 9.71 17.39 -12.56
CA LEU A 295 9.65 18.36 -11.46
C LEU A 295 10.81 19.36 -11.43
N GLY A 296 11.98 18.97 -11.96
CA GLY A 296 13.22 19.72 -11.77
C GLY A 296 13.71 19.75 -10.31
N ILE A 297 13.23 18.84 -9.47
CA ILE A 297 13.57 18.70 -8.04
C ILE A 297 14.12 17.29 -7.81
N SER A 298 15.18 17.17 -7.00
CA SER A 298 15.74 15.85 -6.65
C SER A 298 14.71 14.97 -5.96
N VAL A 299 14.65 13.69 -6.36
CA VAL A 299 13.74 12.69 -5.80
C VAL A 299 14.52 11.48 -5.35
N CYS A 300 14.33 11.05 -4.10
CA CYS A 300 15.00 9.87 -3.56
C CYS A 300 14.03 8.84 -2.99
N ALA A 301 14.31 7.57 -3.26
CA ALA A 301 13.58 6.47 -2.63
C ALA A 301 14.06 6.27 -1.19
N ALA A 302 13.10 6.18 -0.26
CA ALA A 302 13.41 5.90 1.13
C ALA A 302 13.99 4.49 1.32
N PRO A 303 14.86 4.26 2.31
CA PRO A 303 15.38 2.93 2.61
C PRO A 303 14.26 2.01 3.11
N GLY A 304 14.15 0.79 2.54
CA GLY A 304 13.11 -0.18 2.87
C GLY A 304 11.68 0.37 2.74
N PRO A 305 11.30 0.92 1.58
CA PRO A 305 10.14 1.80 1.45
C PRO A 305 8.80 1.10 1.68
N GLU A 306 8.74 -0.21 1.50
CA GLU A 306 7.50 -0.98 1.78
C GLU A 306 7.11 -0.98 3.27
N GLU A 307 8.03 -0.64 4.18
CA GLU A 307 7.85 -0.75 5.64
C GLU A 307 7.91 0.60 6.36
N SER A 308 8.00 1.71 5.64
CA SER A 308 8.15 3.05 6.24
C SER A 308 7.06 3.35 7.25
N VAL A 309 5.79 3.13 6.90
CA VAL A 309 4.65 3.39 7.80
C VAL A 309 4.73 2.55 9.07
N ILE A 310 4.97 1.24 8.94
CA ILE A 310 4.97 0.35 10.10
C ILE A 310 6.20 0.55 11.00
N ARG A 311 7.35 0.96 10.41
CA ARG A 311 8.53 1.38 11.19
C ARG A 311 8.25 2.64 12.00
N GLY A 312 7.68 3.66 11.37
CA GLY A 312 7.29 4.88 12.07
C GLY A 312 6.26 4.62 13.16
N LEU A 313 5.26 3.76 12.90
CA LEU A 313 4.28 3.38 13.91
C LEU A 313 4.92 2.66 15.10
N ARG A 314 5.94 1.83 14.88
CA ARG A 314 6.70 1.19 15.94
C ARG A 314 7.48 2.20 16.79
N THR A 315 8.15 3.17 16.16
CA THR A 315 8.85 4.25 16.87
C THR A 315 7.91 5.06 17.77
N TRP A 316 6.69 5.33 17.31
CA TRP A 316 5.68 6.06 18.09
C TRP A 316 5.09 5.27 19.27
N MET A 317 5.29 3.96 19.33
CA MET A 317 4.89 3.11 20.45
C MET A 317 5.97 3.01 21.54
N GLU A 318 7.20 3.44 21.24
CA GLU A 318 8.32 3.48 22.19
C GLU A 318 8.19 4.66 23.16
#